data_e33223b695694d7f04351a92c629079e
#
_entry.id   e33223b695694d7f04351a92c629079e
#
_cell.length_a   1.000
_cell.length_b   1.000
_cell.length_c   1.000
_cell.angle_alpha   90.00
_cell.angle_beta   90.00
_cell.angle_gamma   90.00
#
_symmetry.space_group_name_H-M   'P 1'
#
loop_
_entity.id
_entity.type
_entity.pdbx_description
1 polymer ?
#
loop_
_entity_poly.entity_id
_entity_poly.type
_entity_poly.pdbx_seq_one_letter_code
_entity_poly.pdbx_strand_id
1 'polypeptide(L)'
;MSTRTCIHHAVAILALALPAALAAQEPQLETRTIQLRNLRANDAARLVSPYIRAARGGVYEAGDLQAITVVESAQTIARIDSLIRENDRAPAVLVFRFQLIAADDTPGRDPAIASIDSTLRGLFRFKGYRLLGEGTTSAGENETFSMTIAGGDDRFALTGDVVAVRAGANGSTRLRVRLARATPGTYEGKPMQSETLLSTGLTVPVGQTIVLGSAAPGGANQALILAVRPEVSIPRR
;
A
#
# COMPACT_ATOMS: atom_id res chain seq x y z
N MET A 1 -27.16 -54.79 -92.27
CA MET A 1 -27.30 -55.20 -90.85
C MET A 1 -26.69 -54.13 -89.97
N SER A 2 -27.51 -53.58 -89.13
CA SER A 2 -27.34 -52.29 -88.45
C SER A 2 -26.50 -52.42 -87.16
N THR A 3 -25.52 -51.60 -86.96
CA THR A 3 -24.85 -51.39 -85.68
C THR A 3 -24.99 -49.95 -85.24
N ARG A 4 -25.82 -49.74 -84.19
CA ARG A 4 -26.04 -48.44 -83.55
C ARG A 4 -24.98 -48.15 -82.55
N THR A 5 -24.24 -47.05 -82.79
CA THR A 5 -23.23 -46.52 -81.83
C THR A 5 -23.94 -45.60 -80.81
N CYS A 6 -23.94 -45.98 -79.52
CA CYS A 6 -24.40 -45.13 -78.44
C CYS A 6 -23.29 -44.19 -78.01
N ILE A 7 -23.54 -42.89 -78.15
CA ILE A 7 -22.64 -41.83 -77.66
C ILE A 7 -23.06 -41.48 -76.24
N HIS A 8 -22.22 -41.79 -75.26
CA HIS A 8 -22.43 -41.38 -73.87
C HIS A 8 -21.86 -39.99 -73.65
N HIS A 9 -22.72 -39.03 -73.39
CA HIS A 9 -22.33 -37.69 -72.94
C HIS A 9 -22.04 -37.72 -71.47
N ALA A 10 -20.77 -37.62 -71.12
CA ALA A 10 -20.35 -37.39 -69.75
C ALA A 10 -20.48 -35.89 -69.42
N VAL A 11 -21.44 -35.57 -68.60
CA VAL A 11 -21.60 -34.22 -68.04
C VAL A 11 -20.66 -34.09 -66.83
N ALA A 12 -19.57 -33.34 -66.97
CA ALA A 12 -18.66 -32.99 -65.88
C ALA A 12 -19.29 -31.83 -65.09
N ILE A 13 -19.78 -32.15 -63.88
CA ILE A 13 -20.24 -31.12 -62.90
C ILE A 13 -19.00 -30.58 -62.20
N LEU A 14 -18.56 -29.38 -62.62
CA LEU A 14 -17.50 -28.60 -61.94
C LEU A 14 -18.10 -27.94 -60.68
N ALA A 15 -17.93 -28.56 -59.52
CA ALA A 15 -18.29 -27.97 -58.25
C ALA A 15 -17.32 -26.83 -57.90
N LEU A 16 -17.79 -25.58 -58.08
CA LEU A 16 -17.10 -24.39 -57.59
C LEU A 16 -17.18 -24.43 -56.03
N ALA A 17 -16.09 -24.85 -55.37
CA ALA A 17 -15.88 -24.63 -53.95
C ALA A 17 -15.61 -23.13 -53.73
N LEU A 18 -16.61 -22.37 -53.31
CA LEU A 18 -16.40 -21.04 -52.72
C LEU A 18 -15.60 -21.22 -51.45
N PRO A 19 -14.45 -20.57 -51.29
CA PRO A 19 -13.86 -20.43 -49.99
C PRO A 19 -14.81 -19.59 -49.12
N ALA A 20 -15.43 -20.21 -48.12
CA ALA A 20 -16.08 -19.47 -47.05
C ALA A 20 -14.99 -18.61 -46.38
N ALA A 21 -14.90 -17.35 -46.80
CA ALA A 21 -14.14 -16.37 -46.09
C ALA A 21 -14.73 -16.33 -44.66
N LEU A 22 -13.99 -16.93 -43.70
CA LEU A 22 -14.18 -16.65 -42.29
C LEU A 22 -13.90 -15.14 -42.15
N ALA A 23 -14.95 -14.34 -42.35
CA ALA A 23 -14.93 -12.97 -41.87
C ALA A 23 -14.66 -13.07 -40.37
N ALA A 24 -13.46 -12.76 -39.96
CA ALA A 24 -13.16 -12.55 -38.56
C ALA A 24 -14.13 -11.45 -38.09
N GLN A 25 -15.21 -11.86 -37.43
CA GLN A 25 -16.16 -10.92 -36.85
C GLN A 25 -15.34 -10.07 -35.89
N GLU A 26 -15.21 -8.78 -36.21
CA GLU A 26 -14.67 -7.82 -35.25
C GLU A 26 -15.46 -8.01 -33.95
N PRO A 27 -14.77 -8.19 -32.80
CA PRO A 27 -15.46 -8.39 -31.53
C PRO A 27 -16.40 -7.22 -31.29
N GLN A 28 -17.67 -7.53 -31.07
CA GLN A 28 -18.67 -6.51 -30.76
C GLN A 28 -18.25 -5.81 -29.47
N LEU A 29 -18.01 -4.50 -29.55
CA LEU A 29 -17.62 -3.69 -28.41
C LEU A 29 -18.85 -3.31 -27.59
N GLU A 30 -18.70 -3.43 -26.29
CA GLU A 30 -19.67 -2.98 -25.31
C GLU A 30 -19.06 -1.86 -24.47
N THR A 31 -19.91 -0.99 -23.96
CA THR A 31 -19.51 0.05 -23.01
C THR A 31 -20.09 -0.29 -21.64
N ARG A 32 -19.23 -0.32 -20.63
CA ARG A 32 -19.64 -0.59 -19.26
C ARG A 32 -18.99 0.36 -18.27
N THR A 33 -19.79 0.97 -17.42
CA THR A 33 -19.31 1.76 -16.28
C THR A 33 -19.23 0.86 -15.05
N ILE A 34 -18.06 0.86 -14.42
CA ILE A 34 -17.75 0.09 -13.20
C ILE A 34 -17.58 1.09 -12.06
N GLN A 35 -18.47 0.99 -11.07
CA GLN A 35 -18.39 1.80 -9.86
C GLN A 35 -17.29 1.28 -8.95
N LEU A 36 -16.49 2.18 -8.41
CA LEU A 36 -15.40 1.88 -7.48
C LEU A 36 -15.82 2.24 -6.05
N ARG A 37 -15.33 1.49 -5.07
CA ARG A 37 -15.61 1.74 -3.65
C ARG A 37 -14.40 2.35 -2.93
N ASN A 38 -13.22 1.83 -3.21
CA ASN A 38 -11.99 2.16 -2.51
C ASN A 38 -10.85 2.56 -3.45
N LEU A 39 -10.79 1.97 -4.65
CA LEU A 39 -9.80 2.34 -5.66
C LEU A 39 -10.11 3.74 -6.22
N ARG A 40 -9.07 4.52 -6.44
CA ARG A 40 -9.20 5.77 -7.21
C ARG A 40 -9.37 5.45 -8.69
N ALA A 41 -10.15 6.26 -9.41
CA ALA A 41 -10.43 6.03 -10.82
C ALA A 41 -9.15 5.91 -11.68
N ASN A 42 -8.15 6.75 -11.42
CA ASN A 42 -6.86 6.70 -12.12
C ASN A 42 -6.07 5.41 -11.84
N ASP A 43 -6.14 4.87 -10.63
CA ASP A 43 -5.44 3.63 -10.26
C ASP A 43 -6.14 2.43 -10.89
N ALA A 44 -7.49 2.43 -10.89
CA ALA A 44 -8.30 1.44 -11.58
C ALA A 44 -8.06 1.48 -13.10
N ALA A 45 -8.02 2.66 -13.72
CA ALA A 45 -7.74 2.82 -15.14
C ALA A 45 -6.35 2.28 -15.51
N ARG A 46 -5.32 2.56 -14.72
CA ARG A 46 -3.97 2.00 -14.89
C ARG A 46 -3.94 0.48 -14.75
N LEU A 47 -4.68 -0.06 -13.79
CA LEU A 47 -4.78 -1.50 -13.55
C LEU A 47 -5.38 -2.24 -14.75
N VAL A 48 -6.41 -1.68 -15.39
CA VAL A 48 -7.13 -2.33 -16.48
C VAL A 48 -6.60 -2.01 -17.88
N SER A 49 -5.86 -0.92 -18.05
CA SER A 49 -5.29 -0.49 -19.33
C SER A 49 -4.57 -1.60 -20.12
N PRO A 50 -3.74 -2.49 -19.50
CA PRO A 50 -3.08 -3.57 -20.21
C PRO A 50 -4.03 -4.63 -20.83
N TYR A 51 -5.28 -4.64 -20.39
CA TYR A 51 -6.30 -5.59 -20.89
C TYR A 51 -7.10 -5.05 -22.05
N ILE A 52 -7.01 -3.76 -22.35
CA ILE A 52 -7.67 -3.14 -23.52
C ILE A 52 -6.90 -3.56 -24.77
N ARG A 53 -7.55 -4.34 -25.64
CA ARG A 53 -6.93 -4.91 -26.85
C ARG A 53 -7.63 -4.53 -28.14
N ALA A 54 -8.93 -4.17 -28.07
CA ALA A 54 -9.66 -3.77 -29.25
C ALA A 54 -9.16 -2.43 -29.80
N ALA A 55 -9.03 -2.30 -31.10
CA ALA A 55 -8.52 -1.09 -31.77
C ALA A 55 -9.33 0.17 -31.44
N ARG A 56 -10.62 0.01 -31.11
CA ARG A 56 -11.52 1.07 -30.67
C ARG A 56 -11.89 0.94 -29.18
N GLY A 57 -11.17 0.07 -28.44
CA GLY A 57 -11.33 -0.10 -27.00
C GLY A 57 -10.73 1.07 -26.24
N GLY A 58 -11.17 1.24 -25.00
CA GLY A 58 -10.65 2.29 -24.13
C GLY A 58 -11.09 2.16 -22.70
N VAL A 59 -10.38 2.85 -21.82
CA VAL A 59 -10.77 3.07 -20.43
C VAL A 59 -10.78 4.57 -20.17
N TYR A 60 -11.86 5.05 -19.58
CA TYR A 60 -12.11 6.46 -19.31
C TYR A 60 -12.37 6.64 -17.82
N GLU A 61 -11.71 7.60 -17.23
CA GLU A 61 -11.87 7.93 -15.82
C GLU A 61 -13.07 8.84 -15.61
N ALA A 62 -13.93 8.49 -14.68
CA ALA A 62 -15.00 9.35 -14.18
C ALA A 62 -14.69 9.65 -12.69
N GLY A 63 -13.67 10.46 -12.45
CA GLY A 63 -13.10 10.72 -11.12
C GLY A 63 -14.13 11.23 -10.11
N ASP A 64 -14.97 12.16 -10.52
CA ASP A 64 -16.03 12.74 -9.66
C ASP A 64 -17.10 11.72 -9.25
N LEU A 65 -17.29 10.67 -10.07
CA LEU A 65 -18.24 9.60 -9.80
C LEU A 65 -17.59 8.38 -9.14
N GLN A 66 -16.28 8.41 -8.89
CA GLN A 66 -15.53 7.23 -8.45
C GLN A 66 -15.80 5.99 -9.30
N ALA A 67 -15.72 6.14 -10.62
CA ALA A 67 -16.01 5.10 -11.58
C ALA A 67 -15.03 5.11 -12.74
N ILE A 68 -14.93 3.99 -13.44
CA ILE A 68 -14.30 3.91 -14.76
C ILE A 68 -15.30 3.41 -15.79
N THR A 69 -15.20 3.93 -17.00
CA THR A 69 -15.98 3.43 -18.15
C THR A 69 -15.03 2.67 -19.07
N VAL A 70 -15.36 1.43 -19.35
CA VAL A 70 -14.58 0.52 -20.20
C VAL A 70 -15.35 0.26 -21.49
N VAL A 71 -14.65 0.36 -22.63
CA VAL A 71 -15.16 0.01 -23.96
C VAL A 71 -14.31 -1.15 -24.48
N GLU A 72 -14.86 -2.34 -24.54
CA GLU A 72 -14.17 -3.57 -24.93
C GLU A 72 -15.15 -4.71 -25.25
N SER A 73 -14.67 -5.88 -25.63
CA SER A 73 -15.50 -7.07 -25.79
C SER A 73 -16.14 -7.50 -24.46
N ALA A 74 -17.34 -8.07 -24.49
CA ALA A 74 -18.05 -8.55 -23.30
C ALA A 74 -17.19 -9.48 -22.43
N GLN A 75 -16.39 -10.36 -23.06
CA GLN A 75 -15.49 -11.27 -22.34
C GLN A 75 -14.36 -10.53 -21.60
N THR A 76 -13.77 -9.51 -22.23
CA THR A 76 -12.72 -8.69 -21.60
C THR A 76 -13.30 -7.86 -20.48
N ILE A 77 -14.48 -7.27 -20.67
CA ILE A 77 -15.20 -6.51 -19.63
C ILE A 77 -15.46 -7.39 -18.39
N ALA A 78 -15.90 -8.65 -18.58
CA ALA A 78 -16.13 -9.55 -17.47
C ALA A 78 -14.85 -9.86 -16.68
N ARG A 79 -13.70 -9.99 -17.36
CA ARG A 79 -12.38 -10.17 -16.70
C ARG A 79 -11.95 -8.92 -15.93
N ILE A 80 -12.15 -7.74 -16.55
CA ILE A 80 -11.87 -6.45 -15.92
C ILE A 80 -12.71 -6.26 -14.65
N ASP A 81 -14.01 -6.58 -14.73
CA ASP A 81 -14.92 -6.50 -13.59
C ASP A 81 -14.48 -7.39 -12.42
N SER A 82 -14.01 -8.62 -12.70
CA SER A 82 -13.45 -9.50 -11.69
C SER A 82 -12.15 -8.95 -11.10
N LEU A 83 -11.25 -8.44 -11.95
CA LEU A 83 -9.98 -7.83 -11.52
C LEU A 83 -10.22 -6.62 -10.61
N ILE A 84 -11.17 -5.76 -10.98
CA ILE A 84 -11.55 -4.60 -10.15
C ILE A 84 -12.09 -5.07 -8.81
N ARG A 85 -13.05 -6.02 -8.76
CA ARG A 85 -13.60 -6.51 -7.49
C ARG A 85 -12.55 -7.12 -6.56
N GLU A 86 -11.55 -7.79 -7.11
CA GLU A 86 -10.45 -8.37 -6.34
C GLU A 86 -9.54 -7.30 -5.72
N ASN A 87 -9.38 -6.16 -6.39
CA ASN A 87 -8.46 -5.10 -5.99
C ASN A 87 -9.17 -3.92 -5.30
N ASP A 88 -10.48 -3.73 -5.50
CA ASP A 88 -11.27 -2.66 -4.89
C ASP A 88 -11.65 -2.99 -3.44
N ARG A 89 -10.63 -3.22 -2.62
CA ARG A 89 -10.77 -3.53 -1.19
C ARG A 89 -10.47 -2.29 -0.37
N ALA A 90 -11.11 -2.19 0.78
CA ALA A 90 -10.78 -1.14 1.73
C ALA A 90 -9.29 -1.21 2.10
N PRO A 91 -8.57 -0.07 2.05
CA PRO A 91 -7.18 -0.04 2.45
C PRO A 91 -7.04 -0.50 3.90
N ALA A 92 -6.00 -1.27 4.17
CA ALA A 92 -5.70 -1.68 5.53
C ALA A 92 -5.22 -0.46 6.33
N VAL A 93 -5.94 -0.13 7.39
CA VAL A 93 -5.51 0.89 8.35
C VAL A 93 -4.75 0.18 9.46
N LEU A 94 -3.57 0.69 9.77
CA LEU A 94 -2.74 0.22 10.87
C LEU A 94 -2.79 1.23 12.02
N VAL A 95 -2.77 0.71 13.23
CA VAL A 95 -2.53 1.48 14.45
C VAL A 95 -1.07 1.33 14.81
N PHE A 96 -0.37 2.43 14.97
CA PHE A 96 1.04 2.46 15.35
C PHE A 96 1.16 2.91 16.79
N ARG A 97 1.72 2.06 17.64
CA ARG A 97 2.11 2.44 19.00
C ARG A 97 3.61 2.75 19.00
N PHE A 98 3.94 3.98 19.30
CA PHE A 98 5.31 4.45 19.45
C PHE A 98 5.68 4.55 20.91
N GLN A 99 6.89 4.11 21.26
CA GLN A 99 7.47 4.23 22.59
C GLN A 99 8.78 4.97 22.50
N LEU A 100 8.91 6.02 23.29
CA LEU A 100 10.11 6.80 23.45
C LEU A 100 10.77 6.40 24.76
N ILE A 101 12.00 5.92 24.68
CA ILE A 101 12.71 5.25 25.79
C ILE A 101 14.01 6.00 26.02
N ALA A 102 14.26 6.39 27.27
CA ALA A 102 15.56 6.85 27.70
C ALA A 102 16.42 5.66 28.10
N ALA A 103 17.68 5.69 27.70
CA ALA A 103 18.69 4.75 28.11
C ALA A 103 19.87 5.50 28.73
N ASP A 104 20.37 5.02 29.87
CA ASP A 104 21.50 5.60 30.58
C ASP A 104 22.30 4.54 31.35
N ASP A 105 23.36 4.97 32.02
CA ASP A 105 24.23 4.09 32.84
C ASP A 105 23.71 3.85 34.27
N THR A 106 22.55 4.39 34.61
CA THR A 106 21.92 4.13 35.92
C THR A 106 21.18 2.81 35.88
N PRO A 107 21.59 1.80 36.66
CA PRO A 107 20.90 0.51 36.65
C PRO A 107 19.40 0.65 36.99
N GLY A 108 18.53 0.06 36.17
CA GLY A 108 17.10 0.10 36.40
C GLY A 108 16.34 -0.80 35.44
N ARG A 109 15.11 -1.17 35.84
CA ARG A 109 14.14 -1.85 35.00
C ARG A 109 12.81 -1.13 35.12
N ASP A 110 12.19 -0.84 33.98
CA ASP A 110 10.88 -0.23 33.91
C ASP A 110 9.86 -1.28 33.45
N PRO A 111 8.84 -1.59 34.28
CA PRO A 111 7.79 -2.54 33.91
C PRO A 111 7.03 -2.15 32.63
N ALA A 112 6.94 -0.85 32.32
CA ALA A 112 6.23 -0.36 31.15
C ALA A 112 6.84 -0.82 29.83
N ILE A 113 8.15 -1.15 29.83
CA ILE A 113 8.89 -1.65 28.65
C ILE A 113 9.37 -3.09 28.80
N ALA A 114 8.81 -3.84 29.75
CA ALA A 114 9.23 -5.22 30.04
C ALA A 114 9.22 -6.12 28.80
N SER A 115 8.30 -5.90 27.87
CA SER A 115 8.17 -6.69 26.63
C SER A 115 9.35 -6.53 25.67
N ILE A 116 10.11 -5.44 25.77
CA ILE A 116 11.24 -5.13 24.88
C ILE A 116 12.57 -4.95 25.65
N ASP A 117 12.58 -5.01 26.97
CA ASP A 117 13.79 -4.80 27.81
C ASP A 117 14.94 -5.74 27.40
N SER A 118 14.64 -7.02 27.17
CA SER A 118 15.65 -7.99 26.72
C SER A 118 16.22 -7.65 25.35
N THR A 119 15.38 -7.18 24.41
CA THR A 119 15.81 -6.74 23.09
C THR A 119 16.72 -5.51 23.17
N LEU A 120 16.34 -4.53 24.01
CA LEU A 120 17.14 -3.33 24.22
C LEU A 120 18.53 -3.65 24.79
N ARG A 121 18.58 -4.53 25.80
CA ARG A 121 19.85 -4.99 26.40
C ARG A 121 20.72 -5.80 25.44
N GLY A 122 20.11 -6.48 24.47
CA GLY A 122 20.84 -7.18 23.41
C GLY A 122 21.40 -6.25 22.33
N LEU A 123 20.76 -5.11 22.09
CA LEU A 123 21.15 -4.15 21.06
C LEU A 123 22.10 -3.06 21.59
N PHE A 124 21.90 -2.63 22.82
CA PHE A 124 22.61 -1.50 23.43
C PHE A 124 23.27 -1.88 24.74
N ARG A 125 24.30 -1.13 25.14
CA ARG A 125 25.14 -1.43 26.35
C ARG A 125 24.79 -0.57 27.56
N PHE A 126 23.64 0.08 27.57
CA PHE A 126 23.18 0.86 28.71
C PHE A 126 22.74 -0.04 29.87
N LYS A 127 22.84 0.47 31.10
CA LYS A 127 22.48 -0.28 32.31
C LYS A 127 21.01 -0.13 32.67
N GLY A 128 20.38 1.00 32.32
CA GLY A 128 18.98 1.29 32.57
C GLY A 128 18.23 1.74 31.31
N TYR A 129 16.97 1.35 31.26
CA TYR A 129 16.03 1.76 30.24
C TYR A 129 14.72 2.14 30.93
N ARG A 130 14.16 3.28 30.55
CA ARG A 130 12.88 3.75 31.09
C ARG A 130 12.00 4.36 29.99
N LEU A 131 10.71 4.16 30.07
CA LEU A 131 9.75 4.79 29.18
C LEU A 131 9.69 6.30 29.50
N LEU A 132 9.97 7.14 28.53
CA LEU A 132 9.77 8.59 28.65
C LEU A 132 8.34 8.98 28.30
N GLY A 133 7.80 8.35 27.25
CA GLY A 133 6.46 8.60 26.79
C GLY A 133 6.07 7.64 25.68
N GLU A 134 4.78 7.57 25.46
CA GLU A 134 4.23 6.78 24.37
C GLU A 134 3.16 7.57 23.62
N GLY A 135 2.89 7.13 22.40
CA GLY A 135 1.84 7.71 21.59
C GLY A 135 1.29 6.71 20.59
N THR A 136 0.05 6.90 20.24
CA THR A 136 -0.66 6.04 19.31
C THR A 136 -1.27 6.88 18.21
N THR A 137 -1.10 6.43 16.95
CA THR A 137 -1.73 7.04 15.79
C THR A 137 -2.18 5.95 14.83
N SER A 138 -3.01 6.29 13.86
CA SER A 138 -3.45 5.37 12.81
C SER A 138 -3.19 5.98 11.45
N ALA A 139 -2.79 5.16 10.49
CA ALA A 139 -2.62 5.56 9.11
C ALA A 139 -2.76 4.34 8.17
N GLY A 140 -3.27 4.58 6.98
CA GLY A 140 -3.32 3.65 5.86
C GLY A 140 -2.14 3.80 4.91
N GLU A 141 -2.13 3.01 3.85
CA GLU A 141 -1.11 3.10 2.80
C GLU A 141 -1.13 4.46 2.10
N ASN A 142 0.05 5.03 1.86
CA ASN A 142 0.26 6.36 1.29
C ASN A 142 -0.32 7.52 2.14
N GLU A 143 -0.53 7.29 3.42
CA GLU A 143 -0.93 8.34 4.35
C GLU A 143 0.23 8.80 5.22
N THR A 144 0.18 10.07 5.60
CA THR A 144 1.10 10.70 6.55
C THR A 144 0.48 10.76 7.93
N PHE A 145 1.32 10.72 8.96
CA PHE A 145 0.88 10.96 10.34
C PHE A 145 1.79 11.96 11.04
N SER A 146 1.22 12.65 12.00
CA SER A 146 1.95 13.56 12.89
C SER A 146 1.38 13.49 14.29
N MET A 147 2.26 13.45 15.28
CA MET A 147 1.89 13.44 16.69
C MET A 147 2.98 14.05 17.56
N THR A 148 2.63 14.40 18.79
CA THR A 148 3.58 14.85 19.80
C THR A 148 3.61 13.86 20.96
N ILE A 149 4.80 13.45 21.36
CA ILE A 149 5.04 12.61 22.52
C ILE A 149 5.67 13.49 23.61
N ALA A 150 5.07 13.53 24.80
CA ALA A 150 5.66 14.16 25.95
C ALA A 150 6.67 13.20 26.59
N GLY A 151 7.86 13.69 26.92
CA GLY A 151 8.93 12.88 27.54
C GLY A 151 9.60 13.70 28.66
N GLY A 152 9.06 13.68 29.85
CA GLY A 152 9.48 14.56 30.94
C GLY A 152 9.15 16.02 30.62
N ASP A 153 10.14 16.90 30.72
CA ASP A 153 10.01 18.32 30.41
C ASP A 153 10.10 18.62 28.91
N ASP A 154 10.55 17.65 28.13
CA ASP A 154 10.71 17.76 26.66
C ASP A 154 9.42 17.34 25.93
N ARG A 155 9.24 17.90 24.74
CA ARG A 155 8.23 17.49 23.77
C ARG A 155 8.89 17.04 22.50
N PHE A 156 8.43 15.92 21.96
CA PHE A 156 8.99 15.32 20.76
C PHE A 156 7.93 15.25 19.67
N ALA A 157 8.19 15.90 18.55
CA ALA A 157 7.37 15.79 17.35
C ALA A 157 7.77 14.54 16.58
N LEU A 158 6.81 13.67 16.35
CA LEU A 158 6.95 12.47 15.54
C LEU A 158 6.11 12.63 14.28
N THR A 159 6.76 12.57 13.13
CA THR A 159 6.09 12.60 11.82
C THR A 159 6.50 11.38 11.01
N GLY A 160 5.67 10.94 10.11
CA GLY A 160 6.03 9.84 9.23
C GLY A 160 5.04 9.59 8.12
N ASP A 161 5.45 8.69 7.22
CA ASP A 161 4.68 8.23 6.08
C ASP A 161 4.56 6.72 6.09
N VAL A 162 3.37 6.21 5.84
CA VAL A 162 3.13 4.80 5.54
C VAL A 162 3.27 4.59 4.04
N VAL A 163 4.40 4.05 3.61
CA VAL A 163 4.72 3.90 2.17
C VAL A 163 4.02 2.70 1.54
N ALA A 164 3.86 1.62 2.30
CA ALA A 164 3.20 0.41 1.83
C ALA A 164 2.68 -0.42 3.00
N VAL A 165 1.55 -1.08 2.79
CA VAL A 165 0.97 -2.03 3.74
C VAL A 165 0.76 -3.37 3.05
N ARG A 166 1.36 -4.43 3.58
CA ARG A 166 1.06 -5.81 3.18
C ARG A 166 0.20 -6.46 4.25
N ALA A 167 -1.04 -6.73 3.91
CA ALA A 167 -1.97 -7.42 4.80
C ALA A 167 -1.73 -8.95 4.78
N GLY A 168 -2.15 -9.64 5.84
CA GLY A 168 -2.08 -11.10 5.95
C GLY A 168 -1.37 -11.59 7.21
N ALA A 169 -1.25 -12.91 7.36
CA ALA A 169 -0.65 -13.55 8.54
C ALA A 169 0.81 -13.12 8.79
N ASN A 170 1.57 -12.81 7.72
CA ASN A 170 2.93 -12.26 7.77
C ASN A 170 2.92 -10.80 7.29
N GLY A 171 1.93 -10.03 7.72
CA GLY A 171 1.77 -8.63 7.34
C GLY A 171 2.98 -7.80 7.69
N SER A 172 3.27 -6.81 6.88
CA SER A 172 4.34 -5.85 7.13
C SER A 172 3.96 -4.48 6.60
N THR A 173 4.56 -3.46 7.16
CA THR A 173 4.41 -2.09 6.69
C THR A 173 5.76 -1.44 6.48
N ARG A 174 5.90 -0.65 5.41
CA ARG A 174 7.07 0.18 5.18
C ARG A 174 6.77 1.58 5.68
N LEU A 175 7.58 2.02 6.64
CA LEU A 175 7.46 3.33 7.28
C LEU A 175 8.68 4.20 6.97
N ARG A 176 8.45 5.50 6.83
CA ARG A 176 9.46 6.53 7.08
C ARG A 176 9.05 7.32 8.30
N VAL A 177 9.97 7.51 9.23
CA VAL A 177 9.68 8.15 10.51
C VAL A 177 10.76 9.18 10.81
N ARG A 178 10.34 10.34 11.29
CA ARG A 178 11.20 11.41 11.76
C ARG A 178 10.80 11.80 13.18
N LEU A 179 11.76 11.79 14.06
CA LEU A 179 11.64 12.27 15.44
C LEU A 179 12.44 13.57 15.58
N ALA A 180 11.80 14.60 16.09
CA ALA A 180 12.44 15.88 16.36
C ALA A 180 12.10 16.33 17.77
N ARG A 181 13.07 16.97 18.47
CA ARG A 181 12.80 17.66 19.72
C ARG A 181 12.15 19.00 19.41
N ALA A 182 10.99 19.25 19.99
CA ALA A 182 10.34 20.54 19.95
C ALA A 182 11.01 21.45 20.99
N THR A 183 11.71 22.47 20.56
CA THR A 183 12.23 23.49 21.48
C THR A 183 11.10 24.45 21.83
N PRO A 184 10.74 24.59 23.12
CA PRO A 184 9.79 25.62 23.53
C PRO A 184 10.42 26.99 23.31
N GLY A 185 9.96 27.69 22.32
CA GLY A 185 10.43 29.04 22.01
C GLY A 185 9.29 29.87 21.45
N THR A 186 8.82 30.84 22.23
CA THR A 186 8.04 31.97 21.76
C THR A 186 8.98 32.86 20.97
N TYR A 187 8.79 32.98 19.64
CA TYR A 187 9.40 34.05 18.94
C TYR A 187 8.55 34.51 17.74
N GLU A 188 7.99 35.69 17.89
CA GLU A 188 7.72 36.69 16.85
C GLU A 188 7.56 36.13 15.43
N GLY A 189 6.57 35.25 15.21
CA GLY A 189 6.22 34.79 13.87
C GLY A 189 7.25 33.86 13.17
N LYS A 190 8.32 33.41 13.85
CA LYS A 190 9.28 32.46 13.28
C LYS A 190 8.95 31.01 13.70
N PRO A 191 9.03 30.04 12.77
CA PRO A 191 8.79 28.63 13.11
C PRO A 191 9.80 28.18 14.16
N MET A 192 9.31 27.44 15.18
CA MET A 192 10.14 26.80 16.19
C MET A 192 11.24 25.99 15.50
N GLN A 193 12.49 26.24 15.88
CA GLN A 193 13.60 25.39 15.43
C GLN A 193 13.44 24.00 16.09
N SER A 194 13.11 23.01 15.32
CA SER A 194 13.05 21.63 15.79
C SER A 194 14.35 20.93 15.43
N GLU A 195 15.04 20.41 16.43
CA GLU A 195 16.22 19.57 16.23
C GLU A 195 15.78 18.17 15.79
N THR A 196 16.16 17.75 14.59
CA THR A 196 15.93 16.36 14.14
C THR A 196 16.89 15.43 14.88
N LEU A 197 16.32 14.54 15.67
CA LEU A 197 17.09 13.54 16.45
C LEU A 197 17.26 12.22 15.69
N LEU A 198 16.25 11.80 14.94
CA LEU A 198 16.24 10.55 14.17
C LEU A 198 15.43 10.72 12.90
N SER A 199 15.95 10.18 11.80
CA SER A 199 15.19 10.00 10.56
C SER A 199 15.54 8.65 9.96
N THR A 200 14.55 7.78 9.78
CA THR A 200 14.78 6.41 9.31
C THR A 200 13.62 5.90 8.47
N GLY A 201 13.92 4.93 7.60
CA GLY A 201 12.91 4.23 6.80
C GLY A 201 13.17 2.73 6.86
N LEU A 202 12.14 1.96 7.19
CA LEU A 202 12.26 0.51 7.36
C LEU A 202 10.94 -0.21 7.09
N THR A 203 11.04 -1.53 6.98
CA THR A 203 9.87 -2.41 6.92
C THR A 203 9.69 -3.07 8.29
N VAL A 204 8.49 -2.94 8.85
CA VAL A 204 8.14 -3.44 10.19
C VAL A 204 7.09 -4.53 10.05
N PRO A 205 7.31 -5.73 10.61
CA PRO A 205 6.27 -6.75 10.69
C PRO A 205 5.11 -6.29 11.57
N VAL A 206 3.89 -6.56 11.15
CA VAL A 206 2.69 -6.25 11.93
C VAL A 206 2.63 -7.13 13.18
N GLY A 207 2.29 -6.52 14.33
CA GLY A 207 2.20 -7.20 15.62
C GLY A 207 3.55 -7.33 16.36
N GLN A 208 4.67 -6.93 15.76
CA GLN A 208 5.97 -6.98 16.41
C GLN A 208 6.46 -5.58 16.79
N THR A 209 7.13 -5.48 17.94
CA THR A 209 7.80 -4.24 18.35
C THR A 209 9.21 -4.23 17.78
N ILE A 210 9.53 -3.18 17.03
CA ILE A 210 10.85 -2.98 16.42
C ILE A 210 11.47 -1.69 16.94
N VAL A 211 12.75 -1.74 17.25
CA VAL A 211 13.55 -0.56 17.57
C VAL A 211 13.95 0.13 16.28
N LEU A 212 13.52 1.39 16.11
CA LEU A 212 13.77 2.17 14.90
C LEU A 212 15.19 2.75 14.86
N GLY A 213 15.71 3.09 15.99
CA GLY A 213 17.05 3.68 16.12
C GLY A 213 17.21 4.40 17.45
N SER A 214 18.39 4.96 17.64
CA SER A 214 18.73 5.76 18.82
C SER A 214 19.40 7.08 18.41
N ALA A 215 19.20 8.09 19.24
CA ALA A 215 19.90 9.36 19.18
C ALA A 215 20.56 9.64 20.53
N ALA A 216 21.69 10.32 20.54
CA ALA A 216 22.42 10.68 21.75
C ALA A 216 22.34 12.20 22.00
N PRO A 217 21.19 12.74 22.41
CA PRO A 217 21.01 14.19 22.56
C PRO A 217 21.75 14.78 23.76
N GLY A 218 22.28 13.94 24.68
CA GLY A 218 22.93 14.36 25.92
C GLY A 218 24.36 13.89 26.09
N GLY A 219 24.99 13.35 25.04
CA GLY A 219 26.37 12.83 25.11
C GLY A 219 26.45 11.32 25.11
N ALA A 220 27.68 10.76 25.29
CA ALA A 220 27.98 9.33 25.10
C ALA A 220 27.27 8.37 26.06
N ASN A 221 26.82 8.86 27.22
CA ASN A 221 26.27 8.01 28.30
C ASN A 221 24.75 8.05 28.39
N GLN A 222 24.10 8.68 27.43
CA GLN A 222 22.62 8.76 27.34
C GLN A 222 22.15 8.58 25.90
N ALA A 223 21.08 7.84 25.74
CA ALA A 223 20.43 7.70 24.45
C ALA A 223 18.93 7.82 24.55
N LEU A 224 18.33 8.32 23.49
CA LEU A 224 16.91 8.34 23.26
C LEU A 224 16.61 7.30 22.18
N ILE A 225 15.82 6.31 22.53
CA ILE A 225 15.49 5.18 21.65
C ILE A 225 14.03 5.28 21.26
N LEU A 226 13.75 5.13 19.97
CA LEU A 226 12.38 5.08 19.44
C LEU A 226 12.06 3.65 19.02
N ALA A 227 10.95 3.12 19.53
CA ALA A 227 10.40 1.83 19.13
C ALA A 227 8.98 2.00 18.56
N VAL A 228 8.57 1.10 17.67
CA VAL A 228 7.24 1.08 17.08
C VAL A 228 6.68 -0.34 17.05
N ARG A 229 5.37 -0.44 17.26
CA ARG A 229 4.58 -1.65 17.04
C ARG A 229 3.38 -1.31 16.18
N PRO A 230 3.33 -1.78 14.92
CA PRO A 230 2.14 -1.67 14.09
C PRO A 230 1.16 -2.80 14.43
N GLU A 231 -0.11 -2.48 14.51
CA GLU A 231 -1.21 -3.42 14.74
C GLU A 231 -2.30 -3.19 13.71
N VAL A 232 -3.00 -4.24 13.29
CA VAL A 232 -4.15 -4.08 12.37
C VAL A 232 -5.29 -3.42 13.14
N SER A 233 -5.80 -2.33 12.59
CA SER A 233 -7.05 -1.77 13.10
C SER A 233 -8.19 -2.72 12.74
N ILE A 234 -8.76 -3.39 13.74
CA ILE A 234 -9.99 -4.17 13.57
C ILE A 234 -11.14 -3.18 13.75
N PRO A 235 -11.89 -2.84 12.68
CA PRO A 235 -13.06 -2.00 12.87
C PRO A 235 -14.01 -2.73 13.84
N ARG A 236 -14.34 -2.10 14.95
CA ARG A 236 -15.42 -2.59 15.82
C ARG A 236 -16.71 -2.54 15.01
N ARG A 237 -17.32 -3.70 14.81
CA ARG A 237 -18.67 -3.82 14.22
C ARG A 237 -19.70 -3.25 15.16
#